data_bd7fd3eb4465ecb01ca1d13557cbd4db
#
_entry.id   bd7fd3eb4465ecb01ca1d13557cbd4db
#
_cell.length_a   1.000
_cell.length_b   1.000
_cell.length_c   1.000
_cell.angle_alpha   90.00
_cell.angle_beta   90.00
_cell.angle_gamma   90.00
#
_symmetry.space_group_name_H-M   'P 1'
#
loop_
_entity.id
_entity.type
_entity.pdbx_description
1 polymer ?
#
loop_
_entity_poly.entity_id
_entity_poly.type
_entity_poly.pdbx_seq_one_letter_code
_entity_poly.pdbx_strand_id
1 'polypeptide(L)'
;IRDFCLSRGLGDVYKSQLQEKIAEIGAKISADYEGKEIKLICILKGSIFFCCELAKRITVPVKIDFMQTSSYGSGTTSSGNIVIKKELDESIEGEHVIVVEDIIDSGNTLFRLMPMLEERNPADICICTLLDKPDRREVDIDVKYNGFNIPDEFVVGYGLDYDQMYRNLPFIGVVHLDDEN
;
A
#
# COMPACT_ATOMS: atom_id res chain seq x y z
N ILE A 1 9.57 8.52 26.38
CA ILE A 1 10.00 7.65 25.25
C ILE A 1 9.82 6.24 25.78
N ARG A 2 8.77 5.55 25.33
CA ARG A 2 8.59 4.15 25.68
C ARG A 2 9.64 3.35 24.90
N ASP A 3 10.37 2.50 25.57
CA ASP A 3 11.36 1.59 24.98
C ASP A 3 10.59 0.54 24.17
N PHE A 4 10.59 0.70 22.84
CA PHE A 4 10.09 -0.32 21.92
C PHE A 4 11.24 -1.28 21.63
N CYS A 5 11.07 -2.53 21.96
CA CYS A 5 11.94 -3.57 21.47
C CYS A 5 11.53 -3.92 20.03
N LEU A 6 12.29 -3.42 19.05
CA LEU A 6 12.23 -3.94 17.69
C LEU A 6 13.00 -5.27 17.70
N SER A 7 12.27 -6.40 17.68
CA SER A 7 12.96 -7.68 17.60
C SER A 7 13.52 -7.89 16.21
N ARG A 8 14.80 -8.24 16.15
CA ARG A 8 15.48 -8.75 14.96
C ARG A 8 15.24 -10.25 14.84
N GLY A 9 13.98 -10.66 14.77
CA GLY A 9 13.62 -12.06 14.65
C GLY A 9 12.64 -12.27 13.49
N LEU A 10 12.72 -13.37 12.85
CA LEU A 10 11.87 -14.04 11.82
C LEU A 10 10.76 -13.26 11.05
N GLY A 11 10.62 -11.95 11.23
CA GLY A 11 9.62 -11.08 10.59
C GLY A 11 10.21 -9.82 9.94
N ASP A 12 11.50 -9.52 10.13
CA ASP A 12 12.10 -8.33 9.53
C ASP A 12 12.34 -8.53 8.04
N VAL A 13 11.64 -7.75 7.22
CA VAL A 13 11.96 -7.68 5.79
C VAL A 13 13.09 -6.68 5.62
N TYR A 14 14.29 -7.18 5.35
CA TYR A 14 15.48 -6.37 5.18
C TYR A 14 15.40 -5.48 3.94
N LYS A 15 16.11 -4.36 3.97
CA LYS A 15 16.17 -3.40 2.85
C LYS A 15 16.52 -4.05 1.52
N SER A 16 17.44 -5.03 1.50
CA SER A 16 17.83 -5.75 0.27
C SER A 16 16.65 -6.55 -0.30
N GLN A 17 15.92 -7.28 0.54
CA GLN A 17 14.75 -8.07 0.14
C GLN A 17 13.62 -7.16 -0.39
N LEU A 18 13.39 -6.00 0.25
CA LEU A 18 12.44 -5.00 -0.23
C LEU A 18 12.82 -4.51 -1.63
N GLN A 19 14.08 -4.15 -1.84
CA GLN A 19 14.56 -3.65 -3.14
C GLN A 19 14.48 -4.70 -4.25
N GLU A 20 14.78 -5.95 -3.95
CA GLU A 20 14.67 -7.07 -4.88
C GLU A 20 13.19 -7.31 -5.26
N LYS A 21 12.29 -7.35 -4.29
CA LYS A 21 10.86 -7.56 -4.53
C LYS A 21 10.24 -6.39 -5.30
N ILE A 22 10.59 -5.16 -4.97
CA ILE A 22 10.11 -3.98 -5.71
C ILE A 22 10.62 -3.99 -7.15
N ALA A 23 11.86 -4.43 -7.39
CA ALA A 23 12.39 -4.56 -8.74
C ALA A 23 11.66 -5.66 -9.53
N GLU A 24 11.35 -6.80 -8.90
CA GLU A 24 10.53 -7.88 -9.50
C GLU A 24 9.14 -7.36 -9.92
N ILE A 25 8.45 -6.66 -9.02
CA ILE A 25 7.13 -6.08 -9.30
C ILE A 25 7.23 -5.05 -10.44
N GLY A 26 8.23 -4.16 -10.40
CA GLY A 26 8.43 -3.15 -11.43
C GLY A 26 8.70 -3.74 -12.81
N ALA A 27 9.48 -4.82 -12.87
CA ALA A 27 9.73 -5.56 -14.12
C ALA A 27 8.44 -6.22 -14.65
N LYS A 28 7.63 -6.83 -13.78
CA LYS A 28 6.34 -7.43 -14.15
C LYS A 28 5.36 -6.39 -14.68
N ILE A 29 5.23 -5.25 -13.99
CA ILE A 29 4.39 -4.13 -14.46
C ILE A 29 4.87 -3.63 -15.82
N SER A 30 6.18 -3.47 -16.00
CA SER A 30 6.75 -3.00 -17.27
C SER A 30 6.45 -3.93 -18.44
N ALA A 31 6.47 -5.24 -18.20
CA ALA A 31 6.12 -6.24 -19.20
C ALA A 31 4.61 -6.25 -19.51
N ASP A 32 3.76 -6.20 -18.48
CA ASP A 32 2.29 -6.23 -18.63
C ASP A 32 1.76 -4.98 -19.37
N TYR A 33 2.47 -3.87 -19.26
CA TYR A 33 2.10 -2.57 -19.86
C TYR A 33 3.07 -2.11 -20.97
N GLU A 34 3.76 -3.05 -21.62
CA GLU A 34 4.65 -2.71 -22.73
C GLU A 34 3.93 -1.89 -23.80
N GLY A 35 4.54 -0.76 -24.21
CA GLY A 35 3.98 0.17 -25.19
C GLY A 35 2.83 1.05 -24.69
N LYS A 36 2.52 1.03 -23.40
CA LYS A 36 1.47 1.84 -22.77
C LYS A 36 2.07 2.85 -21.80
N GLU A 37 1.30 3.87 -21.47
CA GLU A 37 1.55 4.77 -20.34
C GLU A 37 0.67 4.33 -19.17
N ILE A 38 1.19 4.39 -17.93
CA ILE A 38 0.44 4.04 -16.74
C ILE A 38 0.39 5.20 -15.75
N LYS A 39 -0.65 5.21 -14.91
CA LYS A 39 -0.79 6.14 -13.78
C LYS A 39 -0.76 5.36 -12.47
N LEU A 40 0.21 5.66 -11.61
CA LEU A 40 0.25 5.16 -10.24
C LEU A 40 -0.56 6.10 -9.34
N ILE A 41 -1.54 5.57 -8.62
CA ILE A 41 -2.24 6.29 -7.55
C ILE A 41 -1.67 5.83 -6.23
N CYS A 42 -0.85 6.67 -5.62
CA CYS A 42 -0.23 6.41 -4.31
C CYS A 42 -1.22 6.74 -3.19
N ILE A 43 -1.62 5.76 -2.39
CA ILE A 43 -2.50 5.99 -1.24
C ILE A 43 -1.69 6.47 -0.04
N LEU A 44 -1.83 7.75 0.27
CA LEU A 44 -1.09 8.41 1.34
C LEU A 44 -1.63 8.01 2.73
N LYS A 45 -0.75 7.92 3.76
CA LYS A 45 0.68 8.30 3.76
C LYS A 45 1.61 7.10 3.60
N GLY A 46 1.18 5.90 3.97
CA GLY A 46 2.05 4.73 4.15
C GLY A 46 2.72 4.27 2.88
N SER A 47 2.03 4.30 1.76
CA SER A 47 2.54 3.78 0.48
C SER A 47 3.62 4.66 -0.18
N ILE A 48 3.94 5.85 0.37
CA ILE A 48 4.80 6.84 -0.31
C ILE A 48 6.19 6.28 -0.66
N PHE A 49 6.85 5.58 0.27
CA PHE A 49 8.19 5.04 0.02
C PHE A 49 8.15 3.91 -1.00
N PHE A 50 7.17 3.02 -0.88
CA PHE A 50 6.97 1.93 -1.83
C PHE A 50 6.67 2.46 -3.24
N CYS A 51 5.71 3.37 -3.37
CA CYS A 51 5.32 3.95 -4.65
C CYS A 51 6.50 4.66 -5.34
N CYS A 52 7.29 5.45 -4.59
CA CYS A 52 8.45 6.14 -5.13
C CYS A 52 9.54 5.16 -5.63
N GLU A 53 9.82 4.10 -4.88
CA GLU A 53 10.82 3.10 -5.30
C GLU A 53 10.29 2.24 -6.45
N LEU A 54 9.01 1.88 -6.45
CA LEU A 54 8.37 1.14 -7.54
C LEU A 54 8.43 1.92 -8.85
N ALA A 55 8.06 3.20 -8.83
CA ALA A 55 8.08 4.06 -10.01
C ALA A 55 9.45 4.12 -10.68
N LYS A 56 10.54 4.10 -9.89
CA LYS A 56 11.93 4.08 -10.41
C LYS A 56 12.32 2.75 -11.07
N ARG A 57 11.57 1.67 -10.83
CA ARG A 57 11.83 0.33 -11.39
C ARG A 57 11.00 0.03 -12.62
N ILE A 58 9.97 0.82 -12.89
CA ILE A 58 9.12 0.69 -14.06
C ILE A 58 9.78 1.40 -15.25
N THR A 59 9.80 0.73 -16.40
CA THR A 59 10.47 1.23 -17.62
C THR A 59 9.52 1.81 -18.67
N VAL A 60 8.21 1.61 -18.52
CA VAL A 60 7.20 2.31 -19.35
C VAL A 60 6.95 3.74 -18.82
N PRO A 61 6.39 4.65 -19.60
CA PRO A 61 6.04 5.99 -19.11
C PRO A 61 5.09 5.93 -17.91
N VAL A 62 5.43 6.65 -16.83
CA VAL A 62 4.69 6.64 -15.55
C VAL A 62 4.27 8.04 -15.17
N LYS A 63 2.98 8.23 -14.91
CA LYS A 63 2.43 9.37 -14.17
C LYS A 63 2.20 8.95 -12.71
N ILE A 64 2.34 9.87 -11.77
CA ILE A 64 2.08 9.62 -10.36
C ILE A 64 1.07 10.65 -9.86
N ASP A 65 0.02 10.17 -9.20
CA ASP A 65 -0.94 10.99 -8.48
C ASP A 65 -1.11 10.44 -7.06
N PHE A 66 -1.68 11.24 -6.18
CA PHE A 66 -1.80 10.93 -4.78
C PHE A 66 -3.24 11.04 -4.32
N MET A 67 -3.69 10.05 -3.57
CA MET A 67 -4.99 10.08 -2.91
C MET A 67 -4.79 9.84 -1.41
N GLN A 68 -5.59 10.47 -0.58
CA GLN A 68 -5.61 10.20 0.85
C GLN A 68 -7.02 9.86 1.30
N THR A 69 -7.14 8.69 1.89
CA THR A 69 -8.39 8.24 2.51
C THR A 69 -8.25 8.16 4.03
N SER A 70 -9.36 8.22 4.72
CA SER A 70 -9.45 7.81 6.13
C SER A 70 -10.73 7.03 6.35
N SER A 71 -10.65 5.98 7.14
CA SER A 71 -11.85 5.32 7.67
C SER A 71 -12.52 6.25 8.69
N TYR A 72 -13.82 6.43 8.55
CA TYR A 72 -14.59 7.22 9.50
C TYR A 72 -14.88 6.39 10.75
N GLY A 73 -14.38 6.86 11.91
CA GLY A 73 -14.88 6.47 13.22
C GLY A 73 -13.93 5.62 14.06
N SER A 74 -13.47 6.20 15.17
CA SER A 74 -13.00 5.51 16.39
C SER A 74 -14.17 5.00 17.26
N GLY A 75 -15.35 4.78 16.69
CA GLY A 75 -16.55 4.33 17.39
C GLY A 75 -16.96 2.92 16.97
N THR A 76 -17.58 2.18 17.88
CA THR A 76 -18.01 0.78 17.78
C THR A 76 -19.09 0.48 16.72
N THR A 77 -19.48 1.49 15.92
CA THR A 77 -20.37 1.34 14.75
C THR A 77 -19.75 2.11 13.59
N SER A 78 -18.85 1.47 12.83
CA SER A 78 -18.36 2.05 11.58
C SER A 78 -19.52 2.08 10.57
N SER A 79 -19.96 3.29 10.18
CA SER A 79 -20.92 3.51 9.09
C SER A 79 -20.37 3.01 7.74
N GLY A 80 -19.14 2.56 7.75
CA GLY A 80 -18.50 1.94 6.61
C GLY A 80 -18.08 2.91 5.50
N ASN A 81 -18.28 4.20 5.62
CA ASN A 81 -17.94 5.16 4.57
C ASN A 81 -16.46 5.55 4.61
N ILE A 82 -15.83 5.58 3.43
CA ILE A 82 -14.50 6.17 3.26
C ILE A 82 -14.66 7.69 3.14
N VAL A 83 -13.81 8.42 3.86
CA VAL A 83 -13.66 9.86 3.66
C VAL A 83 -12.40 10.10 2.83
N ILE A 84 -12.56 10.70 1.67
CA ILE A 84 -11.44 11.17 0.84
C ILE A 84 -10.96 12.50 1.39
N LYS A 85 -9.73 12.54 1.89
CA LYS A 85 -9.10 13.77 2.43
C LYS A 85 -8.32 14.53 1.36
N LYS A 86 -7.72 13.81 0.42
CA LYS A 86 -7.10 14.35 -0.79
C LYS A 86 -7.64 13.58 -1.98
N GLU A 87 -8.20 14.32 -2.93
CA GLU A 87 -8.68 13.81 -4.21
C GLU A 87 -7.53 13.77 -5.22
N LEU A 88 -7.71 13.02 -6.31
CA LEU A 88 -6.80 13.04 -7.45
C LEU A 88 -6.71 14.45 -8.05
N ASP A 89 -5.53 14.81 -8.52
CA ASP A 89 -5.31 16.11 -9.14
C ASP A 89 -5.83 16.15 -10.59
N GLU A 90 -5.88 14.97 -11.26
CA GLU A 90 -6.29 14.84 -12.66
C GLU A 90 -7.33 13.72 -12.86
N SER A 91 -8.04 13.75 -13.99
CA SER A 91 -8.89 12.65 -14.44
C SER A 91 -8.07 11.38 -14.69
N ILE A 92 -8.71 10.23 -14.45
CA ILE A 92 -8.18 8.91 -14.79
C ILE A 92 -8.96 8.25 -15.94
N GLU A 93 -9.86 8.99 -16.59
CA GLU A 93 -10.66 8.47 -17.71
C GLU A 93 -9.74 8.02 -18.87
N GLY A 94 -9.89 6.76 -19.25
CA GLY A 94 -9.08 6.13 -20.30
C GLY A 94 -7.62 5.83 -19.95
N GLU A 95 -7.17 6.11 -18.71
CA GLU A 95 -5.82 5.82 -18.24
C GLU A 95 -5.68 4.37 -17.76
N HIS A 96 -4.49 3.80 -17.87
CA HIS A 96 -4.13 2.52 -17.23
C HIS A 96 -3.67 2.81 -15.80
N VAL A 97 -4.46 2.38 -14.82
CA VAL A 97 -4.30 2.79 -13.42
C VAL A 97 -3.81 1.64 -12.54
N ILE A 98 -2.83 1.92 -11.70
CA ILE A 98 -2.36 1.02 -10.65
C ILE A 98 -2.49 1.75 -9.30
N VAL A 99 -3.36 1.25 -8.42
CA VAL A 99 -3.51 1.74 -7.05
C VAL A 99 -2.42 1.10 -6.21
N VAL A 100 -1.56 1.95 -5.63
CA VAL A 100 -0.39 1.50 -4.84
C VAL A 100 -0.67 1.69 -3.36
N GLU A 101 -0.62 0.58 -2.62
CA GLU A 101 -0.87 0.51 -1.18
C GLU A 101 0.35 -0.06 -0.44
N ASP A 102 0.59 0.37 0.78
CA ASP A 102 1.66 -0.16 1.64
C ASP A 102 1.30 -1.53 2.21
N ILE A 103 0.11 -1.67 2.76
CA ILE A 103 -0.36 -2.90 3.38
C ILE A 103 -1.87 -3.09 3.19
N ILE A 104 -2.25 -4.31 2.87
CA ILE A 104 -3.64 -4.73 2.89
C ILE A 104 -3.87 -5.58 4.14
N ASP A 105 -4.63 -5.05 5.08
CA ASP A 105 -5.07 -5.73 6.30
C ASP A 105 -6.46 -6.37 6.04
N SER A 106 -7.55 -5.83 6.56
CA SER A 106 -8.91 -6.33 6.31
C SER A 106 -9.35 -6.22 4.84
N GLY A 107 -8.74 -5.30 4.09
CA GLY A 107 -9.10 -4.99 2.70
C GLY A 107 -10.26 -4.00 2.55
N ASN A 108 -10.95 -3.63 3.64
CA ASN A 108 -12.15 -2.82 3.61
C ASN A 108 -11.97 -1.45 2.93
N THR A 109 -10.80 -0.82 3.08
CA THR A 109 -10.50 0.46 2.44
C THR A 109 -10.50 0.34 0.92
N LEU A 110 -9.74 -0.62 0.39
CA LEU A 110 -9.64 -0.84 -1.07
C LEU A 110 -10.94 -1.37 -1.66
N PHE A 111 -11.63 -2.27 -0.97
CA PHE A 111 -12.94 -2.79 -1.41
C PHE A 111 -13.95 -1.67 -1.69
N ARG A 112 -13.88 -0.57 -0.98
CA ARG A 112 -14.76 0.59 -1.17
C ARG A 112 -14.18 1.62 -2.13
N LEU A 113 -12.86 1.79 -2.13
CA LEU A 113 -12.18 2.76 -2.97
C LEU A 113 -12.20 2.33 -4.45
N MET A 114 -11.98 1.05 -4.73
CA MET A 114 -11.89 0.56 -6.10
C MET A 114 -13.13 0.85 -6.94
N PRO A 115 -14.37 0.57 -6.49
CA PRO A 115 -15.57 0.92 -7.27
C PRO A 115 -15.68 2.43 -7.56
N MET A 116 -15.29 3.30 -6.61
CA MET A 116 -15.32 4.76 -6.81
C MET A 116 -14.33 5.22 -7.87
N LEU A 117 -13.20 4.52 -8.01
CA LEU A 117 -12.22 4.80 -9.06
C LEU A 117 -12.66 4.20 -10.41
N GLU A 118 -13.26 3.01 -10.41
CA GLU A 118 -13.82 2.36 -11.59
C GLU A 118 -14.93 3.19 -12.24
N GLU A 119 -15.78 3.85 -11.44
CA GLU A 119 -16.83 4.77 -11.93
C GLU A 119 -16.26 5.97 -12.71
N ARG A 120 -14.95 6.25 -12.60
CA ARG A 120 -14.26 7.30 -13.37
C ARG A 120 -13.76 6.83 -14.74
N ASN A 121 -14.15 5.62 -15.17
CA ASN A 121 -13.88 5.03 -16.47
C ASN A 121 -12.39 4.96 -16.88
N PRO A 122 -11.48 4.44 -16.03
CA PRO A 122 -10.13 4.11 -16.48
C PRO A 122 -10.16 3.05 -17.59
N ALA A 123 -9.11 2.96 -18.41
CA ALA A 123 -8.99 1.90 -19.41
C ALA A 123 -8.86 0.52 -18.74
N ASP A 124 -8.09 0.45 -17.69
CA ASP A 124 -8.07 -0.64 -16.70
C ASP A 124 -7.59 -0.09 -15.35
N ILE A 125 -7.88 -0.84 -14.29
CA ILE A 125 -7.43 -0.52 -12.93
C ILE A 125 -7.10 -1.80 -12.17
N CYS A 126 -5.99 -1.77 -11.42
CA CYS A 126 -5.60 -2.89 -10.56
C CYS A 126 -4.90 -2.41 -9.29
N ILE A 127 -4.70 -3.34 -8.35
CA ILE A 127 -4.05 -3.08 -7.06
C ILE A 127 -2.63 -3.63 -7.09
N CYS A 128 -1.69 -2.83 -6.54
CA CYS A 128 -0.32 -3.21 -6.22
C CYS A 128 -0.07 -2.92 -4.74
N THR A 129 0.26 -3.94 -3.96
CA THR A 129 0.57 -3.78 -2.53
C THR A 129 1.97 -4.28 -2.20
N LEU A 130 2.62 -3.65 -1.23
CA LEU A 130 3.89 -4.14 -0.71
C LEU A 130 3.69 -5.30 0.26
N LEU A 131 2.74 -5.16 1.18
CA LEU A 131 2.41 -6.18 2.18
C LEU A 131 0.94 -6.59 2.08
N ASP A 132 0.70 -7.86 2.32
CA ASP A 132 -0.64 -8.44 2.40
C ASP A 132 -0.75 -9.34 3.63
N LYS A 133 -1.86 -9.20 4.39
CA LYS A 133 -2.23 -10.06 5.51
C LYS A 133 -3.45 -10.91 5.12
N PRO A 134 -3.25 -12.05 4.42
CA PRO A 134 -4.37 -12.88 3.95
C PRO A 134 -5.30 -13.34 5.08
N ASP A 135 -4.73 -13.63 6.25
CA ASP A 135 -5.48 -14.14 7.42
C ASP A 135 -6.39 -13.07 8.07
N ARG A 136 -6.16 -11.78 7.74
CA ARG A 136 -6.95 -10.66 8.23
C ARG A 136 -8.04 -10.22 7.24
N ARG A 137 -8.09 -10.83 6.06
CA ARG A 137 -8.98 -10.43 4.98
C ARG A 137 -10.45 -10.64 5.37
N GLU A 138 -11.24 -9.58 5.32
CA GLU A 138 -12.69 -9.58 5.61
C GLU A 138 -13.53 -9.50 4.34
N VAL A 139 -12.93 -9.06 3.22
CA VAL A 139 -13.59 -8.83 1.95
C VAL A 139 -12.79 -9.43 0.81
N ASP A 140 -13.47 -9.81 -0.28
CA ASP A 140 -12.82 -10.31 -1.48
C ASP A 140 -12.33 -9.13 -2.34
N ILE A 141 -11.01 -9.04 -2.54
CA ILE A 141 -10.37 -8.07 -3.43
C ILE A 141 -9.29 -8.75 -4.24
N ASP A 142 -9.24 -8.45 -5.53
CA ASP A 142 -8.21 -8.95 -6.43
C ASP A 142 -6.95 -8.07 -6.36
N VAL A 143 -5.82 -8.68 -5.99
CA VAL A 143 -4.53 -8.01 -5.89
C VAL A 143 -3.62 -8.53 -6.99
N LYS A 144 -3.48 -7.76 -8.08
CA LYS A 144 -2.70 -8.17 -9.26
C LYS A 144 -1.20 -8.25 -8.98
N TYR A 145 -0.68 -7.31 -8.19
CA TYR A 145 0.75 -7.26 -7.83
C TYR A 145 0.89 -7.26 -6.31
N ASN A 146 1.41 -8.36 -5.77
CA ASN A 146 1.63 -8.54 -4.35
C ASN A 146 3.11 -8.70 -4.05
N GLY A 147 3.61 -7.96 -3.07
CA GLY A 147 4.99 -8.06 -2.59
C GLY A 147 5.20 -9.24 -1.65
N PHE A 148 4.77 -9.12 -0.42
CA PHE A 148 4.96 -10.11 0.63
C PHE A 148 3.65 -10.42 1.35
N ASN A 149 3.36 -11.71 1.53
CA ASN A 149 2.37 -12.14 2.49
C ASN A 149 3.02 -12.17 3.88
N ILE A 150 2.40 -11.52 4.84
CA ILE A 150 2.87 -11.49 6.23
C ILE A 150 1.78 -12.00 7.18
N PRO A 151 2.17 -12.56 8.35
CA PRO A 151 1.22 -12.94 9.40
C PRO A 151 0.54 -11.71 10.00
N ASP A 152 -0.44 -11.96 10.89
CA ASP A 152 -1.12 -10.89 11.63
C ASP A 152 -0.23 -10.35 12.76
N GLU A 153 0.76 -9.55 12.36
CA GLU A 153 1.67 -8.85 13.26
C GLU A 153 1.58 -7.33 13.04
N PHE A 154 1.85 -6.56 14.08
CA PHE A 154 1.91 -5.12 13.95
C PHE A 154 3.29 -4.70 13.43
N VAL A 155 3.33 -4.10 12.24
CA VAL A 155 4.56 -3.76 11.54
C VAL A 155 4.71 -2.26 11.34
N VAL A 156 5.96 -1.78 11.36
CA VAL A 156 6.35 -0.38 11.13
C VAL A 156 7.54 -0.30 10.18
N GLY A 157 7.77 0.89 9.68
CA GLY A 157 8.88 1.18 8.76
C GLY A 157 8.46 1.12 7.30
N TYR A 158 9.31 1.65 6.44
CA TYR A 158 9.11 1.76 5.00
C TYR A 158 7.78 2.41 4.59
N GLY A 159 7.35 3.41 5.37
CA GLY A 159 6.07 4.13 5.21
C GLY A 159 5.04 3.82 6.28
N LEU A 160 5.03 2.61 6.81
CA LEU A 160 4.15 2.17 7.91
C LEU A 160 4.53 2.86 9.23
N ASP A 161 3.52 3.18 10.03
CA ASP A 161 3.71 3.93 11.27
C ASP A 161 3.13 3.28 12.51
N TYR A 162 3.65 3.77 13.64
CA TYR A 162 3.01 3.72 14.94
C TYR A 162 2.94 5.14 15.49
N ASP A 163 1.74 5.67 15.71
CA ASP A 163 1.49 7.03 16.17
C ASP A 163 2.25 8.11 15.36
N GLN A 164 2.18 8.02 14.04
CA GLN A 164 2.87 8.89 13.05
C GLN A 164 4.40 8.79 13.03
N MET A 165 5.00 7.93 13.86
CA MET A 165 6.44 7.70 13.92
C MET A 165 6.86 6.45 13.12
N TYR A 166 8.17 6.26 12.94
CA TYR A 166 8.83 5.08 12.34
C TYR A 166 8.66 4.91 10.83
N ARG A 167 7.89 5.74 10.13
CA ARG A 167 7.75 5.65 8.66
C ARG A 167 9.06 5.71 7.90
N ASN A 168 10.07 6.40 8.47
CA ASN A 168 11.37 6.63 7.86
C ASN A 168 12.37 5.47 8.01
N LEU A 169 12.01 4.39 8.69
CA LEU A 169 12.90 3.22 8.79
C LEU A 169 13.07 2.60 7.40
N PRO A 170 14.30 2.24 7.00
CA PRO A 170 14.58 1.71 5.66
C PRO A 170 14.28 0.21 5.53
N PHE A 171 13.63 -0.38 6.50
CA PHE A 171 13.21 -1.78 6.61
C PHE A 171 11.81 -1.85 7.22
N ILE A 172 11.21 -3.02 7.23
CA ILE A 172 9.96 -3.32 7.93
C ILE A 172 10.30 -4.15 9.16
N GLY A 173 9.85 -3.71 10.32
CA GLY A 173 10.05 -4.39 11.59
C GLY A 173 8.73 -4.67 12.31
N VAL A 174 8.70 -5.76 13.06
CA VAL A 174 7.58 -6.12 13.95
C VAL A 174 7.70 -5.37 15.26
N VAL A 175 6.60 -4.77 15.72
CA VAL A 175 6.52 -4.10 17.02
C VAL A 175 6.01 -5.07 18.05
N HIS A 176 6.81 -5.34 19.07
CA HIS A 176 6.35 -6.01 20.28
C HIS A 176 6.01 -4.92 21.31
N LEU A 177 4.76 -4.89 21.72
CA LEU A 177 4.35 -4.10 22.87
C LEU A 177 4.71 -4.92 24.10
N ASP A 178 5.70 -4.45 24.88
CA ASP A 178 5.98 -5.06 26.17
C ASP A 178 4.70 -4.94 27.02
N ASP A 179 4.13 -6.08 27.41
CA ASP A 179 3.03 -6.10 28.36
C ASP A 179 3.53 -5.44 29.66
N GLU A 180 2.90 -4.35 30.05
CA GLU A 180 3.17 -3.68 31.32
C GLU A 180 2.93 -4.69 32.45
N ASN A 181 4.00 -5.18 33.08
CA ASN A 181 3.95 -5.84 34.39
C ASN A 181 3.74 -4.81 35.49
#